data_d2c8f4b47c8c959404af266c2ac801f6
#
_entry.id   d2c8f4b47c8c959404af266c2ac801f6
#
_cell.length_a   1.000
_cell.length_b   1.000
_cell.length_c   1.000
_cell.angle_alpha   90.00
_cell.angle_beta   90.00
_cell.angle_gamma   90.00
#
_symmetry.space_group_name_H-M   'P 1'
#
loop_
_entity.id
_entity.type
_entity.pdbx_description
1 polymer ?
#
loop_
_entity_poly.entity_id
_entity_poly.type
_entity_poly.pdbx_seq_one_letter_code
_entity_poly.pdbx_strand_id
1 'polypeptide(L)'
;MQNIASHGFTEILNNAIDHSAGNSVFVWANQDEENFVLIVSDDGIGIFAKIAAAFQLPDMRLALFELSKGKLTTDPSKHTGEGVFFTSRMFDSFEIGANGLQYNHRDDSPVDWIQEARGVFAEGTAVFMRVSLKSERTTSDVYQQFTNAPEDFDFSRTVVPMKLAKFGDEQLISRSQAKRLIARFDRFRTVILDFDGVQEIGQAFADELFRVYGRSHPGVELLPSNMTPQVERMWLRAISPTV
;
A
#
# COMPACT_ATOMS: atom_id res chain seq x y z
N MET A 1 -21.61 -6.84 -1.93
CA MET A 1 -21.26 -6.64 -0.52
C MET A 1 -20.88 -7.94 0.20
N GLN A 2 -21.73 -9.00 0.29
CA GLN A 2 -21.41 -10.24 1.03
C GLN A 2 -20.06 -10.89 0.64
N ASN A 3 -19.72 -10.95 -0.63
CA ASN A 3 -18.44 -11.51 -1.10
C ASN A 3 -17.24 -10.67 -0.61
N ILE A 4 -17.37 -9.35 -0.58
CA ILE A 4 -16.32 -8.44 -0.06
C ILE A 4 -16.14 -8.66 1.44
N ALA A 5 -17.23 -8.69 2.21
CA ALA A 5 -17.18 -8.89 3.65
C ALA A 5 -16.55 -10.26 4.01
N SER A 6 -16.96 -11.33 3.31
CA SER A 6 -16.40 -12.67 3.51
C SER A 6 -14.92 -12.74 3.14
N HIS A 7 -14.54 -12.16 2.02
CA HIS A 7 -13.14 -12.10 1.58
C HIS A 7 -12.28 -11.35 2.62
N GLY A 8 -12.69 -10.13 2.99
CA GLY A 8 -11.94 -9.34 3.97
C GLY A 8 -11.81 -10.01 5.33
N PHE A 9 -12.90 -10.64 5.82
CA PHE A 9 -12.86 -11.40 7.06
C PHE A 9 -11.82 -12.53 6.99
N THR A 10 -11.88 -13.34 5.94
CA THR A 10 -10.99 -14.49 5.77
C THR A 10 -9.52 -14.06 5.69
N GLU A 11 -9.22 -13.05 4.86
CA GLU A 11 -7.86 -12.57 4.67
C GLU A 11 -7.27 -11.98 5.96
N ILE A 12 -8.02 -11.13 6.65
CA ILE A 12 -7.50 -10.47 7.86
C ILE A 12 -7.42 -11.43 9.03
N LEU A 13 -8.39 -12.34 9.17
CA LEU A 13 -8.35 -13.38 10.22
C LEU A 13 -7.17 -14.33 10.01
N ASN A 14 -6.92 -14.79 8.78
CA ASN A 14 -5.77 -15.64 8.47
C ASN A 14 -4.46 -14.89 8.76
N ASN A 15 -4.37 -13.61 8.42
CA ASN A 15 -3.19 -12.81 8.77
C ASN A 15 -2.96 -12.73 10.29
N ALA A 16 -4.02 -12.57 11.08
CA ALA A 16 -3.92 -12.56 12.53
C ALA A 16 -3.45 -13.93 13.07
N ILE A 17 -4.01 -15.02 12.57
CA ILE A 17 -3.67 -16.40 13.00
C ILE A 17 -2.23 -16.77 12.59
N ASP A 18 -1.86 -16.53 11.32
CA ASP A 18 -0.59 -17.05 10.79
C ASP A 18 0.60 -16.13 11.09
N HIS A 19 0.31 -14.84 11.35
CA HIS A 19 1.36 -13.83 11.32
C HIS A 19 1.50 -12.98 12.58
N SER A 20 0.52 -12.91 13.48
CA SER A 20 0.58 -12.00 14.63
C SER A 20 1.62 -12.43 15.68
N ALA A 21 1.87 -13.73 15.82
CA ALA A 21 2.57 -14.33 16.98
C ALA A 21 1.88 -13.99 18.32
N GLY A 22 0.60 -13.63 18.28
CA GLY A 22 -0.24 -13.41 19.45
C GLY A 22 -0.88 -14.69 19.97
N ASN A 23 -1.64 -14.57 21.05
CA ASN A 23 -2.36 -15.67 21.69
C ASN A 23 -3.87 -15.59 21.43
N SER A 24 -4.37 -14.42 21.07
CA SER A 24 -5.80 -14.15 20.96
C SER A 24 -6.11 -13.30 19.73
N VAL A 25 -7.24 -13.61 19.10
CA VAL A 25 -7.84 -12.79 18.06
C VAL A 25 -9.24 -12.38 18.51
N PHE A 26 -9.52 -11.09 18.45
CA PHE A 26 -10.84 -10.54 18.70
C PHE A 26 -11.50 -10.19 17.36
N VAL A 27 -12.77 -10.57 17.20
CA VAL A 27 -13.58 -10.26 16.02
C VAL A 27 -14.87 -9.59 16.47
N TRP A 28 -15.19 -8.48 15.86
CA TRP A 28 -16.46 -7.80 16.05
C TRP A 28 -17.06 -7.42 14.70
N ALA A 29 -18.34 -7.67 14.53
CA ALA A 29 -19.08 -7.31 13.33
C ALA A 29 -20.41 -6.68 13.70
N ASN A 30 -20.80 -5.65 12.98
CA ASN A 30 -22.08 -4.98 13.11
C ASN A 30 -22.62 -4.56 11.74
N GLN A 31 -23.92 -4.58 11.62
CA GLN A 31 -24.64 -4.06 10.45
C GLN A 31 -25.73 -3.11 10.94
N ASP A 32 -25.74 -1.91 10.40
CA ASP A 32 -26.81 -0.95 10.53
C ASP A 32 -27.64 -0.86 9.23
N GLU A 33 -28.43 0.18 9.04
CA GLU A 33 -29.28 0.36 7.85
C GLU A 33 -28.48 0.71 6.58
N GLU A 34 -27.26 1.20 6.71
CA GLU A 34 -26.45 1.70 5.61
C GLU A 34 -25.16 0.94 5.40
N ASN A 35 -24.55 0.45 6.47
CA ASN A 35 -23.19 -0.08 6.43
C ASN A 35 -23.06 -1.43 7.14
N PHE A 36 -22.10 -2.21 6.68
CA PHE A 36 -21.52 -3.32 7.40
C PHE A 36 -20.13 -2.92 7.89
N VAL A 37 -19.85 -3.15 9.16
CA VAL A 37 -18.56 -2.87 9.80
C VAL A 37 -17.99 -4.15 10.36
N LEU A 38 -16.71 -4.38 10.14
CA LEU A 38 -15.97 -5.53 10.64
C LEU A 38 -14.67 -5.05 11.29
N ILE A 39 -14.37 -5.58 12.47
CA ILE A 39 -13.11 -5.36 13.18
C ILE A 39 -12.49 -6.70 13.47
N VAL A 40 -11.20 -6.82 13.15
CA VAL A 40 -10.37 -7.97 13.54
C VAL A 40 -9.13 -7.40 14.22
N SER A 41 -8.84 -7.86 15.44
CA SER A 41 -7.62 -7.46 16.14
C SER A 41 -6.95 -8.64 16.81
N ASP A 42 -5.63 -8.57 16.91
CA ASP A 42 -4.78 -9.55 17.62
C ASP A 42 -3.96 -8.86 18.72
N ASP A 43 -3.42 -9.66 19.64
CA ASP A 43 -2.53 -9.24 20.72
C ASP A 43 -1.05 -9.54 20.42
N GLY A 44 -0.69 -9.62 19.14
CA GLY A 44 0.65 -10.01 18.70
C GLY A 44 1.65 -8.87 18.60
N ILE A 45 2.68 -9.06 17.77
CA ILE A 45 3.81 -8.12 17.64
C ILE A 45 3.49 -6.86 16.82
N GLY A 46 2.34 -6.83 16.15
CA GLY A 46 1.93 -5.77 15.25
C GLY A 46 2.54 -5.89 13.83
N ILE A 47 1.69 -5.64 12.83
CA ILE A 47 2.03 -5.87 11.41
C ILE A 47 3.23 -5.02 10.96
N PHE A 48 3.33 -3.76 11.40
CA PHE A 48 4.39 -2.86 10.93
C PHE A 48 5.75 -3.23 11.50
N ALA A 49 5.83 -3.63 12.77
CA ALA A 49 7.06 -4.14 13.36
C ALA A 49 7.51 -5.43 12.69
N LYS A 50 6.58 -6.35 12.40
CA LYS A 50 6.87 -7.60 11.69
C LYS A 50 7.44 -7.35 10.30
N ILE A 51 6.81 -6.49 9.50
CA ILE A 51 7.29 -6.13 8.16
C ILE A 51 8.66 -5.45 8.25
N ALA A 52 8.82 -4.47 9.15
CA ALA A 52 10.08 -3.77 9.30
C ALA A 52 11.24 -4.71 9.66
N ALA A 53 11.01 -5.66 10.56
CA ALA A 53 12.02 -6.67 10.92
C ALA A 53 12.34 -7.61 9.75
N ALA A 54 11.33 -8.14 9.04
CA ALA A 54 11.50 -9.07 7.94
C ALA A 54 12.26 -8.47 6.74
N PHE A 55 12.03 -7.19 6.46
CA PHE A 55 12.66 -6.47 5.35
C PHE A 55 13.82 -5.56 5.78
N GLN A 56 14.25 -5.64 7.06
CA GLN A 56 15.34 -4.85 7.63
C GLN A 56 15.17 -3.33 7.37
N LEU A 57 13.93 -2.85 7.51
CA LEU A 57 13.62 -1.45 7.26
C LEU A 57 14.12 -0.59 8.43
N PRO A 58 14.74 0.57 8.15
CA PRO A 58 15.26 1.45 9.20
C PRO A 58 14.16 2.17 10.00
N ASP A 59 12.91 2.14 9.52
CA ASP A 59 11.77 2.80 10.14
C ASP A 59 10.48 2.04 9.84
N MET A 60 9.62 1.83 10.86
CA MET A 60 8.35 1.12 10.70
C MET A 60 7.36 1.84 9.76
N ARG A 61 7.48 3.16 9.60
CA ARG A 61 6.68 3.91 8.61
C ARG A 61 6.92 3.43 7.18
N LEU A 62 8.13 2.93 6.89
CA LEU A 62 8.41 2.28 5.60
C LEU A 62 7.63 0.98 5.39
N ALA A 63 7.28 0.27 6.47
CA ALA A 63 6.45 -0.92 6.35
C ALA A 63 5.07 -0.61 5.77
N LEU A 64 4.49 0.54 6.12
CA LEU A 64 3.24 1.04 5.55
C LEU A 64 3.37 1.33 4.06
N PHE A 65 4.45 2.01 3.67
CA PHE A 65 4.75 2.27 2.27
C PHE A 65 4.95 0.97 1.49
N GLU A 66 5.66 0.00 2.05
CA GLU A 66 5.83 -1.31 1.43
C GLU A 66 4.49 -2.07 1.31
N LEU A 67 3.62 -1.97 2.30
CA LEU A 67 2.29 -2.58 2.29
C LEU A 67 1.40 -1.97 1.19
N SER A 68 1.45 -0.65 1.01
CA SER A 68 0.65 0.06 0.01
C SER A 68 0.98 -0.32 -1.44
N LYS A 69 2.18 -0.82 -1.71
CA LYS A 69 2.58 -1.32 -3.05
C LYS A 69 1.90 -2.63 -3.44
N GLY A 70 1.54 -3.46 -2.45
CA GLY A 70 1.07 -4.84 -2.67
C GLY A 70 2.21 -5.85 -2.88
N LYS A 71 1.84 -7.12 -3.09
CA LYS A 71 2.78 -8.26 -3.22
C LYS A 71 3.79 -8.35 -2.08
N LEU A 72 3.36 -7.98 -0.86
CA LEU A 72 4.18 -7.99 0.34
C LEU A 72 3.89 -9.22 1.19
N THR A 73 4.82 -10.15 1.24
CA THR A 73 4.74 -11.31 2.14
C THR A 73 6.06 -11.58 2.83
N THR A 74 5.99 -11.99 4.07
CA THR A 74 7.14 -12.49 4.85
C THR A 74 7.32 -13.99 4.68
N ASP A 75 6.36 -14.69 4.05
CA ASP A 75 6.42 -16.12 3.72
C ASP A 75 5.93 -16.36 2.27
N PRO A 76 6.81 -16.19 1.25
CA PRO A 76 6.44 -16.38 -0.16
C PRO A 76 6.06 -17.82 -0.51
N SER A 77 6.37 -18.80 0.34
CA SER A 77 6.03 -20.20 0.08
C SER A 77 4.55 -20.51 0.35
N LYS A 78 3.88 -19.68 1.14
CA LYS A 78 2.48 -19.88 1.55
C LYS A 78 1.54 -18.77 1.09
N HIS A 79 2.06 -17.56 0.86
CA HIS A 79 1.25 -16.38 0.63
C HIS A 79 1.76 -15.55 -0.53
N THR A 80 0.86 -15.05 -1.37
CA THR A 80 1.18 -14.14 -2.48
C THR A 80 1.49 -12.72 -2.02
N GLY A 81 1.07 -12.36 -0.80
CA GLY A 81 1.20 -11.01 -0.24
C GLY A 81 0.22 -9.99 -0.82
N GLU A 82 -0.89 -10.46 -1.36
CA GLU A 82 -1.90 -9.66 -2.05
C GLU A 82 -3.13 -9.36 -1.18
N GLY A 83 -3.39 -10.20 -0.16
CA GLY A 83 -4.62 -10.19 0.63
C GLY A 83 -4.92 -8.84 1.27
N VAL A 84 -3.99 -8.26 2.04
CA VAL A 84 -4.19 -6.94 2.68
C VAL A 84 -4.36 -5.84 1.64
N PHE A 85 -3.59 -5.89 0.54
CA PHE A 85 -3.67 -4.91 -0.53
C PHE A 85 -5.08 -4.89 -1.16
N PHE A 86 -5.58 -6.03 -1.61
CA PHE A 86 -6.88 -6.10 -2.24
C PHE A 86 -8.02 -5.87 -1.25
N THR A 87 -7.91 -6.40 -0.03
CA THR A 87 -8.91 -6.14 1.02
C THR A 87 -9.06 -4.64 1.28
N SER A 88 -7.96 -3.91 1.37
CA SER A 88 -8.03 -2.46 1.61
C SER A 88 -8.79 -1.70 0.51
N ARG A 89 -8.80 -2.19 -0.72
CA ARG A 89 -9.47 -1.56 -1.87
C ARG A 89 -10.89 -2.07 -2.11
N MET A 90 -11.27 -3.14 -1.44
CA MET A 90 -12.63 -3.69 -1.52
C MET A 90 -13.62 -2.96 -0.61
N PHE A 91 -13.15 -2.41 0.50
CA PHE A 91 -13.96 -1.68 1.47
C PHE A 91 -13.97 -0.18 1.18
N ASP A 92 -15.07 0.50 1.55
CA ASP A 92 -15.19 1.95 1.40
C ASP A 92 -14.28 2.70 2.39
N SER A 93 -13.99 2.06 3.54
CA SER A 93 -13.00 2.51 4.50
C SER A 93 -12.28 1.29 5.07
N PHE A 94 -10.96 1.36 5.07
CA PHE A 94 -10.08 0.33 5.60
C PHE A 94 -8.96 1.00 6.42
N GLU A 95 -8.82 0.57 7.66
CA GLU A 95 -7.82 1.13 8.58
C GLU A 95 -7.02 0.01 9.23
N ILE A 96 -5.72 0.21 9.36
CA ILE A 96 -4.82 -0.64 10.16
C ILE A 96 -4.18 0.21 11.24
N GLY A 97 -4.37 -0.19 12.49
CA GLY A 97 -3.66 0.35 13.64
C GLY A 97 -2.71 -0.68 14.23
N ALA A 98 -1.41 -0.35 14.36
CA ALA A 98 -0.40 -1.20 15.00
C ALA A 98 0.83 -0.37 15.37
N ASN A 99 1.53 -0.76 16.44
CA ASN A 99 2.84 -0.20 16.81
C ASN A 99 2.85 1.34 16.92
N GLY A 100 1.74 1.95 17.35
CA GLY A 100 1.58 3.41 17.44
C GLY A 100 1.46 4.15 16.10
N LEU A 101 1.20 3.42 15.01
CA LEU A 101 0.95 3.96 13.67
C LEU A 101 -0.45 3.58 13.22
N GLN A 102 -1.04 4.41 12.37
CA GLN A 102 -2.32 4.15 11.73
C GLN A 102 -2.21 4.41 10.22
N TYR A 103 -2.65 3.44 9.44
CA TYR A 103 -2.82 3.53 7.99
C TYR A 103 -4.30 3.61 7.67
N ASN A 104 -4.67 4.45 6.74
CA ASN A 104 -6.05 4.59 6.28
C ASN A 104 -6.11 4.60 4.76
N HIS A 105 -7.04 3.84 4.25
CA HIS A 105 -7.49 3.87 2.86
C HIS A 105 -8.99 4.17 2.82
N ARG A 106 -9.40 5.11 1.99
CA ARG A 106 -10.80 5.45 1.76
C ARG A 106 -11.06 5.57 0.28
N ASP A 107 -12.13 4.97 -0.18
CA ASP A 107 -12.54 5.00 -1.59
C ASP A 107 -12.92 6.42 -2.06
N ASP A 108 -13.46 7.23 -1.16
CA ASP A 108 -13.82 8.64 -1.42
C ASP A 108 -12.63 9.62 -1.32
N SER A 109 -11.44 9.12 -1.02
CA SER A 109 -10.22 9.92 -0.91
C SER A 109 -9.18 9.42 -1.92
N PRO A 110 -8.64 10.29 -2.77
CA PRO A 110 -7.63 9.89 -3.75
C PRO A 110 -6.32 9.44 -3.11
N VAL A 111 -6.19 9.60 -1.79
CA VAL A 111 -4.90 9.43 -1.14
C VAL A 111 -5.00 8.67 0.17
N ASP A 112 -4.29 7.55 0.22
CA ASP A 112 -3.96 6.87 1.47
C ASP A 112 -3.17 7.81 2.40
N TRP A 113 -3.44 7.76 3.69
CA TRP A 113 -2.71 8.57 4.64
C TRP A 113 -2.22 7.77 5.84
N ILE A 114 -1.14 8.24 6.43
CA ILE A 114 -0.48 7.66 7.59
C ILE A 114 -0.41 8.72 8.67
N GLN A 115 -0.74 8.32 9.90
CA GLN A 115 -0.53 9.16 11.07
C GLN A 115 0.13 8.38 12.22
N GLU A 116 0.82 9.11 13.08
CA GLU A 116 1.25 8.59 14.37
C GLU A 116 0.04 8.60 15.32
N ALA A 117 -0.24 7.43 15.90
CA ALA A 117 -1.31 7.21 16.87
C ALA A 117 -0.70 6.83 18.22
N ARG A 118 0.13 7.72 18.78
CA ARG A 118 0.88 7.47 20.02
C ARG A 118 -0.06 7.11 21.17
N GLY A 119 0.22 6.00 21.85
CA GLY A 119 -0.58 5.49 22.96
C GLY A 119 -1.86 4.74 22.53
N VAL A 120 -2.11 4.64 21.22
CA VAL A 120 -3.17 3.83 20.62
C VAL A 120 -2.50 2.75 19.77
N PHE A 121 -3.07 1.54 19.73
CA PHE A 121 -2.51 0.41 18.98
C PHE A 121 -1.03 0.12 19.34
N ALA A 122 -0.70 0.17 20.64
CA ALA A 122 0.67 -0.06 21.11
C ALA A 122 1.08 -1.53 20.94
N GLU A 123 0.13 -2.46 21.11
CA GLU A 123 0.31 -3.90 21.01
C GLU A 123 -0.62 -4.46 19.94
N GLY A 124 -0.18 -5.53 19.26
CA GLY A 124 -0.96 -6.22 18.25
C GLY A 124 -1.25 -5.41 16.99
N THR A 125 -2.22 -5.90 16.23
CA THR A 125 -2.78 -5.25 15.05
C THR A 125 -4.28 -5.17 15.19
N ALA A 126 -4.88 -4.01 14.86
CA ALA A 126 -6.32 -3.86 14.73
C ALA A 126 -6.65 -3.38 13.30
N VAL A 127 -7.57 -4.09 12.64
CA VAL A 127 -8.05 -3.75 11.29
C VAL A 127 -9.52 -3.43 11.35
N PHE A 128 -9.89 -2.25 10.86
CA PHE A 128 -11.26 -1.75 10.74
C PHE A 128 -11.64 -1.73 9.27
N MET A 129 -12.79 -2.29 8.96
CA MET A 129 -13.30 -2.41 7.58
C MET A 129 -14.76 -2.00 7.55
N ARG A 130 -15.12 -1.07 6.66
CA ARG A 130 -16.51 -0.63 6.47
C ARG A 130 -16.87 -0.67 4.99
N VAL A 131 -18.04 -1.22 4.69
CA VAL A 131 -18.61 -1.24 3.34
C VAL A 131 -20.10 -0.91 3.39
N SER A 132 -20.55 -0.07 2.45
CA SER A 132 -21.96 0.26 2.30
C SER A 132 -22.78 -0.95 1.85
N LEU A 133 -23.96 -1.13 2.41
CA LEU A 133 -24.92 -2.16 1.98
C LEU A 133 -25.39 -1.91 0.53
N LYS A 134 -25.29 -0.66 0.06
CA LYS A 134 -25.63 -0.24 -1.31
C LYS A 134 -24.46 -0.36 -2.29
N SER A 135 -23.28 -0.78 -1.81
CA SER A 135 -22.11 -0.94 -2.67
C SER A 135 -22.37 -2.01 -3.74
N GLU A 136 -22.24 -1.61 -5.00
CA GLU A 136 -22.31 -2.49 -6.17
C GLU A 136 -20.94 -3.08 -6.53
N ARG A 137 -19.88 -2.64 -5.85
CA ARG A 137 -18.50 -3.10 -6.06
C ARG A 137 -18.40 -4.60 -5.88
N THR A 138 -17.71 -5.26 -6.81
CA THR A 138 -17.39 -6.69 -6.72
C THR A 138 -15.88 -6.88 -6.49
N THR A 139 -15.51 -8.05 -5.99
CA THR A 139 -14.09 -8.43 -5.88
C THR A 139 -13.42 -8.42 -7.25
N SER A 140 -14.11 -8.87 -8.30
CA SER A 140 -13.63 -8.87 -9.68
C SER A 140 -13.30 -7.45 -10.18
N ASP A 141 -14.18 -6.47 -9.92
CA ASP A 141 -13.95 -5.09 -10.34
C ASP A 141 -12.67 -4.52 -9.72
N VAL A 142 -12.41 -4.86 -8.45
CA VAL A 142 -11.19 -4.41 -7.76
C VAL A 142 -9.96 -5.09 -8.35
N TYR A 143 -9.98 -6.41 -8.57
CA TYR A 143 -8.85 -7.11 -9.17
C TYR A 143 -8.52 -6.58 -10.57
N GLN A 144 -9.52 -6.31 -11.41
CA GLN A 144 -9.33 -5.81 -12.77
C GLN A 144 -8.62 -4.44 -12.83
N GLN A 145 -8.75 -3.60 -11.81
CA GLN A 145 -8.05 -2.31 -11.77
C GLN A 145 -6.53 -2.47 -11.69
N PHE A 146 -6.04 -3.62 -11.21
CA PHE A 146 -4.64 -3.90 -10.96
C PHE A 146 -4.05 -4.96 -11.90
N THR A 147 -4.75 -5.25 -13.00
CA THR A 147 -4.27 -6.07 -14.12
C THR A 147 -3.97 -5.20 -15.33
N ASN A 148 -3.12 -5.69 -16.23
CA ASN A 148 -2.81 -4.96 -17.48
C ASN A 148 -3.75 -5.30 -18.64
N ALA A 149 -4.49 -6.41 -18.55
CA ALA A 149 -5.50 -6.80 -19.53
C ALA A 149 -6.72 -7.41 -18.81
N PRO A 150 -7.94 -7.22 -19.36
CA PRO A 150 -9.17 -7.71 -18.73
C PRO A 150 -9.22 -9.24 -18.54
N GLU A 151 -8.45 -9.99 -19.34
CA GLU A 151 -8.36 -11.45 -19.29
C GLU A 151 -7.15 -11.93 -18.46
N ASP A 152 -6.32 -11.00 -17.96
CA ASP A 152 -5.16 -11.31 -17.15
C ASP A 152 -5.57 -11.29 -15.67
N PHE A 153 -5.38 -12.40 -14.98
CA PHE A 153 -5.66 -12.51 -13.54
C PHE A 153 -4.40 -12.23 -12.69
N ASP A 154 -3.30 -11.80 -13.33
CA ASP A 154 -2.06 -11.48 -12.63
C ASP A 154 -2.10 -10.05 -12.09
N PHE A 155 -1.82 -9.88 -10.81
CA PHE A 155 -1.60 -8.58 -10.15
C PHE A 155 -0.31 -7.95 -10.69
N SER A 156 -0.38 -7.41 -11.90
CA SER A 156 0.78 -6.91 -12.65
C SER A 156 0.92 -5.40 -12.65
N ARG A 157 -0.08 -4.68 -12.10
CA ARG A 157 -0.14 -3.22 -12.03
C ARG A 157 -0.36 -2.74 -10.61
N THR A 158 0.41 -1.76 -10.16
CA THR A 158 0.22 -1.13 -8.85
C THR A 158 0.21 0.38 -8.93
N VAL A 159 -0.42 1.03 -7.94
CA VAL A 159 -0.40 2.48 -7.74
C VAL A 159 0.36 2.76 -6.46
N VAL A 160 1.40 3.57 -6.55
CA VAL A 160 2.30 3.90 -5.44
C VAL A 160 2.13 5.37 -5.06
N PRO A 161 1.49 5.66 -3.93
CA PRO A 161 1.33 7.03 -3.44
C PRO A 161 2.68 7.60 -3.01
N MET A 162 3.27 8.48 -3.82
CA MET A 162 4.61 9.02 -3.60
C MET A 162 4.74 9.83 -2.31
N LYS A 163 3.64 10.42 -1.83
CA LYS A 163 3.62 11.14 -0.56
C LYS A 163 3.92 10.23 0.64
N LEU A 164 3.57 8.94 0.58
CA LEU A 164 3.84 7.97 1.65
C LEU A 164 5.35 7.63 1.75
N ALA A 165 6.13 7.89 0.70
CA ALA A 165 7.58 7.75 0.72
C ALA A 165 8.31 8.90 1.45
N LYS A 166 7.58 9.97 1.79
CA LYS A 166 8.10 11.11 2.54
C LYS A 166 7.99 10.85 4.05
N PHE A 167 9.01 11.25 4.79
CA PHE A 167 8.98 11.24 6.25
C PHE A 167 8.78 12.66 6.77
N GLY A 168 7.63 12.94 7.37
CA GLY A 168 7.32 14.28 7.86
C GLY A 168 7.47 15.33 6.75
N ASP A 169 8.30 16.35 6.99
CA ASP A 169 8.56 17.43 6.02
C ASP A 169 9.71 17.11 5.05
N GLU A 170 10.24 15.87 5.04
CA GLU A 170 11.30 15.51 4.10
C GLU A 170 10.81 15.61 2.65
N GLN A 171 11.69 16.16 1.80
CA GLN A 171 11.47 16.19 0.35
C GLN A 171 12.10 14.95 -0.31
N LEU A 172 11.54 14.51 -1.42
CA LEU A 172 12.07 13.41 -2.24
C LEU A 172 13.23 13.91 -3.11
N ILE A 173 14.43 14.02 -2.55
CA ILE A 173 15.58 14.68 -3.22
C ILE A 173 16.76 13.76 -3.49
N SER A 174 16.94 12.68 -2.72
CA SER A 174 18.15 11.88 -2.75
C SER A 174 18.01 10.59 -3.55
N ARG A 175 19.12 10.11 -4.12
CA ARG A 175 19.20 8.79 -4.76
C ARG A 175 18.87 7.65 -3.78
N SER A 176 19.27 7.76 -2.52
CA SER A 176 18.98 6.73 -1.52
C SER A 176 17.50 6.60 -1.22
N GLN A 177 16.75 7.72 -1.21
CA GLN A 177 15.28 7.69 -1.10
C GLN A 177 14.66 7.00 -2.34
N ALA A 178 15.11 7.34 -3.56
CA ALA A 178 14.65 6.68 -4.77
C ALA A 178 14.91 5.17 -4.74
N LYS A 179 16.12 4.73 -4.35
CA LYS A 179 16.48 3.31 -4.24
C LYS A 179 15.59 2.54 -3.27
N ARG A 180 15.25 3.13 -2.13
CA ARG A 180 14.30 2.54 -1.18
C ARG A 180 12.90 2.42 -1.77
N LEU A 181 12.47 3.48 -2.48
CA LEU A 181 11.16 3.53 -3.11
C LEU A 181 10.98 2.46 -4.18
N ILE A 182 11.95 2.28 -5.08
CA ILE A 182 11.89 1.32 -6.18
C ILE A 182 12.04 -0.15 -5.75
N ALA A 183 12.35 -0.41 -4.49
CA ALA A 183 12.42 -1.77 -3.99
C ALA A 183 11.14 -2.55 -4.32
N ARG A 184 11.27 -3.73 -4.92
CA ARG A 184 10.20 -4.62 -5.36
C ARG A 184 9.34 -4.13 -6.53
N PHE A 185 9.68 -3.04 -7.22
CA PHE A 185 8.96 -2.63 -8.43
C PHE A 185 9.08 -3.67 -9.56
N ASP A 186 10.16 -4.44 -9.58
CA ASP A 186 10.41 -5.56 -10.48
C ASP A 186 9.36 -6.69 -10.38
N ARG A 187 8.52 -6.69 -9.33
CA ARG A 187 7.39 -7.60 -9.19
C ARG A 187 6.17 -7.22 -10.02
N PHE A 188 6.17 -6.05 -10.64
CA PHE A 188 5.07 -5.51 -11.43
C PHE A 188 5.53 -5.23 -12.85
N ARG A 189 4.59 -5.28 -13.79
CA ARG A 189 4.81 -4.83 -15.18
C ARG A 189 4.58 -3.33 -15.32
N THR A 190 3.61 -2.80 -14.56
CA THR A 190 3.30 -1.36 -14.58
C THR A 190 3.23 -0.83 -13.15
N VAL A 191 3.97 0.23 -12.88
CA VAL A 191 3.96 0.96 -11.63
C VAL A 191 3.51 2.39 -11.88
N ILE A 192 2.32 2.74 -11.40
CA ILE A 192 1.83 4.12 -11.45
C ILE A 192 2.38 4.84 -10.22
N LEU A 193 3.13 5.90 -10.46
CA LEU A 193 3.73 6.76 -9.44
C LEU A 193 2.80 7.96 -9.22
N ASP A 194 1.99 7.89 -8.19
CA ASP A 194 1.02 8.95 -7.88
C ASP A 194 1.67 10.06 -7.08
N PHE A 195 1.87 11.21 -7.72
CA PHE A 195 2.48 12.42 -7.13
C PHE A 195 1.46 13.35 -6.47
N ASP A 196 0.21 12.93 -6.26
CA ASP A 196 -0.72 13.77 -5.51
C ASP A 196 -0.16 14.12 -4.13
N GLY A 197 -0.23 15.42 -3.76
CA GLY A 197 0.36 15.94 -2.52
C GLY A 197 1.90 16.07 -2.51
N VAL A 198 2.60 15.77 -3.63
CA VAL A 198 4.05 15.99 -3.78
C VAL A 198 4.29 17.25 -4.61
N GLN A 199 4.79 18.31 -3.98
CA GLN A 199 4.99 19.60 -4.65
C GLN A 199 6.19 19.59 -5.59
N GLU A 200 7.29 18.97 -5.18
CA GLU A 200 8.53 18.92 -5.95
C GLU A 200 9.35 17.66 -5.61
N ILE A 201 10.25 17.30 -6.51
CA ILE A 201 11.26 16.25 -6.31
C ILE A 201 12.63 16.78 -6.75
N GLY A 202 13.69 16.25 -6.12
CA GLY A 202 15.05 16.60 -6.49
C GLY A 202 15.54 15.91 -7.77
N GLN A 203 16.50 16.53 -8.46
CA GLN A 203 17.08 15.98 -9.69
C GLN A 203 17.69 14.59 -9.47
N ALA A 204 18.43 14.40 -8.36
CA ALA A 204 19.10 13.13 -8.09
C ALA A 204 18.10 11.99 -7.80
N PHE A 205 16.95 12.32 -7.20
CA PHE A 205 15.84 11.40 -7.00
C PHE A 205 15.19 11.01 -8.33
N ALA A 206 14.82 12.02 -9.15
CA ALA A 206 14.22 11.79 -10.47
C ALA A 206 15.13 10.98 -11.40
N ASP A 207 16.42 11.31 -11.43
CA ASP A 207 17.42 10.61 -12.23
C ASP A 207 17.55 9.13 -11.84
N GLU A 208 17.62 8.82 -10.54
CA GLU A 208 17.69 7.45 -10.06
C GLU A 208 16.41 6.67 -10.39
N LEU A 209 15.23 7.29 -10.19
CA LEU A 209 13.95 6.66 -10.39
C LEU A 209 13.66 6.41 -11.88
N PHE A 210 13.71 7.45 -12.71
CA PHE A 210 13.22 7.36 -14.08
C PHE A 210 14.30 6.95 -15.09
N ARG A 211 15.54 7.41 -14.91
CA ARG A 211 16.61 7.09 -15.85
C ARG A 211 17.37 5.83 -15.46
N VAL A 212 17.88 5.76 -14.23
CA VAL A 212 18.75 4.64 -13.82
C VAL A 212 17.92 3.37 -13.70
N TYR A 213 16.86 3.39 -12.91
CA TYR A 213 15.99 2.23 -12.74
C TYR A 213 15.29 1.84 -14.04
N GLY A 214 14.69 2.78 -14.77
CA GLY A 214 14.00 2.48 -16.03
C GLY A 214 14.90 1.83 -17.08
N ARG A 215 16.18 2.21 -17.16
CA ARG A 215 17.14 1.54 -18.06
C ARG A 215 17.55 0.15 -17.63
N SER A 216 17.65 -0.09 -16.32
CA SER A 216 18.05 -1.38 -15.78
C SER A 216 16.90 -2.40 -15.70
N HIS A 217 15.65 -1.94 -15.78
CA HIS A 217 14.45 -2.76 -15.69
C HIS A 217 13.46 -2.48 -16.85
N PRO A 218 13.85 -2.82 -18.11
CA PRO A 218 13.02 -2.49 -19.28
C PRO A 218 11.67 -3.23 -19.30
N GLY A 219 11.49 -4.23 -18.47
CA GLY A 219 10.21 -4.95 -18.30
C GLY A 219 9.23 -4.28 -17.34
N VAL A 220 9.62 -3.17 -16.69
CA VAL A 220 8.78 -2.41 -15.76
C VAL A 220 8.49 -1.03 -16.34
N GLU A 221 7.23 -0.78 -16.60
CA GLU A 221 6.75 0.52 -17.05
C GLU A 221 6.47 1.43 -15.86
N LEU A 222 7.12 2.59 -15.79
CA LEU A 222 6.88 3.62 -14.77
C LEU A 222 6.00 4.73 -15.35
N LEU A 223 4.79 4.88 -14.81
CA LEU A 223 3.81 5.86 -15.26
C LEU A 223 3.58 6.93 -14.17
N PRO A 224 4.17 8.12 -14.28
CA PRO A 224 3.88 9.19 -13.34
C PRO A 224 2.48 9.76 -13.57
N SER A 225 1.76 10.04 -12.48
CA SER A 225 0.44 10.66 -12.49
C SER A 225 0.35 11.78 -11.46
N ASN A 226 -0.63 12.67 -11.61
CA ASN A 226 -0.93 13.78 -10.69
C ASN A 226 0.28 14.66 -10.37
N MET A 227 1.14 14.91 -11.38
CA MET A 227 2.35 15.71 -11.23
C MET A 227 2.04 17.20 -11.16
N THR A 228 2.72 17.92 -10.27
CA THR A 228 2.84 19.38 -10.37
C THR A 228 3.76 19.75 -11.54
N PRO A 229 3.71 21.00 -12.04
CA PRO A 229 4.65 21.45 -13.06
C PRO A 229 6.14 21.34 -12.65
N GLN A 230 6.43 21.36 -11.33
CA GLN A 230 7.78 21.19 -10.81
C GLN A 230 8.23 19.73 -10.92
N VAL A 231 7.37 18.77 -10.54
CA VAL A 231 7.64 17.33 -10.66
C VAL A 231 7.79 16.94 -12.13
N GLU A 232 6.89 17.44 -13.01
CA GLU A 232 6.91 17.15 -14.44
C GLU A 232 8.22 17.62 -15.11
N ARG A 233 8.70 18.82 -14.76
CA ARG A 233 10.00 19.31 -15.26
C ARG A 233 11.16 18.40 -14.87
N MET A 234 11.17 17.87 -13.64
CA MET A 234 12.24 16.97 -13.19
C MET A 234 12.15 15.62 -13.89
N TRP A 235 10.93 15.11 -14.09
CA TRP A 235 10.68 13.89 -14.86
C TRP A 235 11.17 14.02 -16.29
N LEU A 236 10.70 15.04 -17.03
CA LEU A 236 11.11 15.29 -18.43
C LEU A 236 12.64 15.42 -18.55
N ARG A 237 13.29 16.10 -17.61
CA ARG A 237 14.75 16.22 -17.58
C ARG A 237 15.44 14.87 -17.36
N ALA A 238 14.88 13.99 -16.52
CA ALA A 238 15.47 12.69 -16.24
C ALA A 238 15.37 11.72 -17.43
N ILE A 239 14.26 11.77 -18.19
CA ILE A 239 14.04 10.89 -19.35
C ILE A 239 14.64 11.42 -20.65
N SER A 240 14.96 12.73 -20.72
CA SER A 240 15.58 13.31 -21.91
C SER A 240 16.96 12.70 -22.19
N PRO A 241 17.29 12.40 -23.45
CA PRO A 241 18.63 11.93 -23.79
C PRO A 241 19.67 12.96 -23.31
N THR A 242 20.70 12.49 -22.64
CA THR A 242 21.87 13.33 -22.34
C THR A 242 22.56 13.62 -23.65
N VAL A 243 22.53 14.89 -24.08
CA VAL A 243 23.27 15.40 -25.26
C VAL A 243 24.75 15.33 -24.97
#